data_25e677d36cbd528f7b9f798c91536eed
#
_entry.id   25e677d36cbd528f7b9f798c91536eed
#
_cell.length_a   1.000
_cell.length_b   1.000
_cell.length_c   1.000
_cell.angle_alpha   90.00
_cell.angle_beta   90.00
_cell.angle_gamma   90.00
#
_symmetry.space_group_name_H-M   'P 1'
#
loop_
_entity.id
_entity.type
_entity.pdbx_description
1 polymer ?
#
loop_
_entity_poly.entity_id
_entity_poly.type
_entity_poly.pdbx_seq_one_letter_code
_entity_poly.pdbx_strand_id
1 'polypeptide(L)'
;MHRRGSLWLMVITLSFFIFHLSFSEAQAQKGKSKRPARRAKVHDSRVHLEHADVLHFDQRLNPDATILNGKVHFTHEGARLYCDSAYFYEASNSFEAFGNVKMYQGDTLSLFSDYAYYDGNEQIGRARYNVVLKHRKTVLYTDSLDFDRIYNNVYFFEGGKMIDGNTTLTSDWGEYNTKTKMSVFNYDVKMKNPDMFLTTDTLYYDNHKSMAHIVGPSDITSGDNHIYSELGYYDTKLERAQLLNRSILTNNGKMLVGDSVYYDSRMGFSQAFYDVVYVDSVNHNKFTGNYGEYYENTGYAMCTDSAVAIDYSQGDSLFLHADTFKLVTFNIETDSVYRKVHAYHHVRAFRTDVQAVCDSLVYNSKDSIVTLYHDPIMWNNGQQLVGDIVHIYLQDTVIDHTHIIGNAFSIQQLKSDTACYNQVSSREMFSFFVEGKVREARAKDNVLIGYFFEEGDTLPIIYNYQETSELRMFIKDQKLESVWTPKTTGTMYPLNQIPADRKRLPGFAWYDYVRPVNRYDIFNWREKNGKKRNVEKEKDKKGNVEKENDVIENDEKEVISEDSAMPLDTEDTQKLVPEEAQEPVPATE
;
A
#
# COMPACT_ATOMS: atom_id res chain seq x y z
N MET A 1 26.74 2.43 -48.90
CA MET A 1 25.37 2.39 -49.40
C MET A 1 24.44 2.17 -48.21
N HIS A 2 23.84 3.23 -47.79
CA HIS A 2 22.44 3.56 -47.50
C HIS A 2 21.73 2.75 -46.42
N ARG A 3 21.59 3.46 -45.26
CA ARG A 3 20.33 3.94 -44.63
C ARG A 3 19.36 2.86 -44.14
N ARG A 4 19.27 2.75 -42.80
CA ARG A 4 18.01 2.78 -42.06
C ARG A 4 18.35 2.97 -40.56
N GLY A 5 18.55 4.21 -40.17
CA GLY A 5 18.47 4.67 -38.79
C GLY A 5 17.21 5.54 -38.68
N SER A 6 16.72 5.69 -37.44
CA SER A 6 15.70 6.63 -37.03
C SER A 6 14.23 6.29 -37.33
N LEU A 7 13.61 5.51 -36.45
CA LEU A 7 12.16 5.56 -36.20
C LEU A 7 11.80 5.13 -34.77
N TRP A 8 12.57 5.48 -33.77
CA TRP A 8 12.26 5.13 -32.36
C TRP A 8 12.45 6.28 -31.36
N LEU A 9 12.37 7.52 -31.84
CA LEU A 9 12.53 8.70 -31.00
C LEU A 9 11.39 9.73 -31.17
N MET A 10 10.17 9.27 -31.48
CA MET A 10 9.04 10.17 -31.76
C MET A 10 7.72 9.76 -31.11
N VAL A 11 7.74 9.03 -29.99
CA VAL A 11 6.52 8.67 -29.25
C VAL A 11 6.53 9.16 -27.79
N ILE A 12 7.58 9.80 -27.31
CA ILE A 12 7.67 10.30 -25.92
C ILE A 12 7.44 11.82 -25.78
N THR A 13 7.11 12.54 -26.85
CA THR A 13 6.89 14.01 -26.77
C THR A 13 5.46 14.46 -27.11
N LEU A 14 4.44 13.62 -26.98
CA LEU A 14 3.05 13.99 -27.32
C LEU A 14 2.07 13.88 -26.14
N SER A 15 2.48 14.06 -24.91
CA SER A 15 1.55 14.14 -23.78
C SER A 15 1.75 15.36 -22.85
N PHE A 16 2.47 16.41 -23.32
CA PHE A 16 2.69 17.61 -22.52
C PHE A 16 2.21 18.91 -23.19
N PHE A 17 1.21 18.86 -24.10
CA PHE A 17 0.74 20.07 -24.77
C PHE A 17 -0.77 20.08 -25.04
N ILE A 18 -1.61 20.02 -24.00
CA ILE A 18 -3.00 20.49 -24.09
C ILE A 18 -3.33 21.21 -22.77
N PHE A 19 -2.75 22.37 -22.54
CA PHE A 19 -3.30 23.40 -21.66
C PHE A 19 -2.65 24.75 -22.01
N HIS A 20 -2.93 25.28 -23.19
CA HIS A 20 -2.79 26.71 -23.45
C HIS A 20 -4.07 27.23 -24.08
N LEU A 21 -4.67 28.14 -23.34
CA LEU A 21 -5.79 28.98 -23.72
C LEU A 21 -5.55 29.63 -25.11
N SER A 22 -6.46 29.36 -26.03
CA SER A 22 -6.62 30.18 -27.21
C SER A 22 -7.47 31.41 -26.88
N PHE A 23 -6.82 32.54 -26.66
CA PHE A 23 -7.46 33.84 -26.82
C PHE A 23 -7.61 34.09 -28.33
N SER A 24 -8.83 34.02 -28.84
CA SER A 24 -9.14 34.52 -30.17
C SER A 24 -9.59 35.98 -30.08
N GLU A 25 -8.77 36.87 -30.61
CA GLU A 25 -9.17 38.23 -30.89
C GLU A 25 -10.30 38.23 -31.90
N ALA A 26 -11.48 38.66 -31.51
CA ALA A 26 -12.60 38.94 -32.40
C ALA A 26 -12.44 40.36 -32.96
N GLN A 27 -12.10 40.47 -34.23
CA GLN A 27 -12.18 41.72 -34.99
C GLN A 27 -13.66 42.17 -35.12
N ALA A 28 -13.87 43.40 -34.69
CA ALA A 28 -15.19 44.05 -34.75
C ALA A 28 -15.60 44.38 -36.19
N GLN A 29 -16.62 43.75 -36.72
CA GLN A 29 -17.36 44.22 -37.87
C GLN A 29 -18.47 45.18 -37.43
N LYS A 30 -18.36 46.43 -37.90
CA LYS A 30 -19.40 47.48 -37.73
C LYS A 30 -20.62 47.18 -38.54
N GLY A 31 -21.67 46.64 -37.91
CA GLY A 31 -23.04 46.58 -38.44
C GLY A 31 -23.95 47.45 -37.60
N LYS A 32 -24.37 48.57 -38.14
CA LYS A 32 -25.39 49.45 -37.49
C LYS A 32 -26.75 48.80 -37.56
N SER A 33 -27.28 48.35 -36.40
CA SER A 33 -28.71 48.12 -36.23
C SER A 33 -29.11 48.79 -34.91
N LYS A 34 -29.90 49.84 -35.02
CA LYS A 34 -30.52 50.52 -33.90
C LYS A 34 -31.59 49.61 -33.30
N ARG A 35 -31.27 48.88 -32.19
CA ARG A 35 -32.25 48.35 -31.27
C ARG A 35 -32.57 49.41 -30.21
N PRO A 36 -33.85 49.57 -29.84
CA PRO A 36 -34.19 50.52 -28.78
C PRO A 36 -33.50 50.08 -27.49
N ALA A 37 -32.84 51.03 -26.82
CA ALA A 37 -32.26 50.84 -25.53
C ALA A 37 -33.30 50.30 -24.56
N ARG A 38 -33.18 49.03 -24.19
CA ARG A 38 -33.91 48.48 -23.04
C ARG A 38 -33.43 49.28 -21.85
N ARG A 39 -34.27 50.12 -21.27
CA ARG A 39 -33.99 50.81 -19.99
C ARG A 39 -33.45 49.73 -19.04
N ALA A 40 -32.19 49.87 -18.62
CA ALA A 40 -31.67 49.11 -17.51
C ALA A 40 -32.66 49.31 -16.36
N LYS A 41 -33.28 48.26 -15.88
CA LYS A 41 -34.02 48.33 -14.60
C LYS A 41 -32.98 48.79 -13.60
N VAL A 42 -33.23 49.98 -13.00
CA VAL A 42 -32.50 50.42 -11.82
C VAL A 42 -32.71 49.29 -10.81
N HIS A 43 -31.68 48.62 -10.44
CA HIS A 43 -31.73 47.56 -9.44
C HIS A 43 -31.95 48.27 -8.11
N ASP A 44 -33.16 48.17 -7.55
CA ASP A 44 -33.44 48.73 -6.25
C ASP A 44 -32.74 47.87 -5.20
N SER A 45 -31.64 48.39 -4.65
CA SER A 45 -30.80 47.74 -3.66
C SER A 45 -31.30 47.91 -2.22
N ARG A 46 -32.54 48.38 -2.03
CA ARG A 46 -33.11 48.54 -0.70
C ARG A 46 -33.86 47.31 -0.22
N VAL A 47 -33.82 47.11 1.09
CA VAL A 47 -34.69 46.18 1.79
C VAL A 47 -36.09 46.77 1.83
N HIS A 48 -37.09 46.03 1.34
CA HIS A 48 -38.47 46.43 1.35
C HIS A 48 -39.25 45.72 2.45
N LEU A 49 -39.94 46.47 3.28
CA LEU A 49 -40.97 45.95 4.18
C LEU A 49 -42.26 45.76 3.37
N GLU A 50 -42.69 44.51 3.19
CA GLU A 50 -43.91 44.16 2.46
C GLU A 50 -45.13 44.11 3.40
N HIS A 51 -44.94 43.62 4.64
CA HIS A 51 -46.04 43.47 5.60
C HIS A 51 -45.54 43.48 7.06
N ALA A 52 -46.37 44.04 7.95
CA ALA A 52 -46.36 43.83 9.39
C ALA A 52 -47.79 44.11 9.93
N ASP A 53 -48.26 43.33 10.90
CA ASP A 53 -49.59 43.58 11.49
C ASP A 53 -49.59 44.88 12.30
N VAL A 54 -48.50 45.24 12.99
CA VAL A 54 -48.30 46.44 13.76
C VAL A 54 -46.96 47.07 13.49
N LEU A 55 -46.96 48.38 13.26
CA LEU A 55 -45.76 49.18 13.11
C LEU A 55 -45.81 50.32 14.10
N HIS A 56 -44.77 50.48 14.92
CA HIS A 56 -44.66 51.61 15.83
C HIS A 56 -43.23 52.06 16.03
N PHE A 57 -43.04 53.28 16.46
CA PHE A 57 -41.73 53.83 16.80
C PHE A 57 -41.72 54.15 18.30
N ASP A 58 -40.73 53.66 19.04
CA ASP A 58 -40.53 53.95 20.46
C ASP A 58 -39.09 54.36 20.72
N GLN A 59 -38.88 55.65 20.87
CA GLN A 59 -37.56 56.25 21.09
C GLN A 59 -36.87 55.77 22.37
N ARG A 60 -37.61 55.20 23.34
CA ARG A 60 -37.05 54.69 24.59
C ARG A 60 -36.52 53.26 24.44
N LEU A 61 -37.16 52.49 23.57
CA LEU A 61 -36.74 51.08 23.31
C LEU A 61 -35.65 51.00 22.27
N ASN A 62 -35.82 51.66 21.12
CA ASN A 62 -34.82 51.71 20.06
C ASN A 62 -35.01 53.01 19.24
N PRO A 63 -34.17 54.07 19.44
CA PRO A 63 -34.32 55.37 18.81
C PRO A 63 -34.08 55.35 17.28
N ASP A 64 -33.39 54.32 16.74
CA ASP A 64 -32.96 54.26 15.35
C ASP A 64 -33.77 53.26 14.50
N ALA A 65 -34.69 52.49 15.13
CA ALA A 65 -35.44 51.46 14.45
C ALA A 65 -36.97 51.67 14.53
N THR A 66 -37.63 51.29 13.45
CA THR A 66 -39.05 51.01 13.44
C THR A 66 -39.32 49.60 13.99
N ILE A 67 -40.18 49.50 15.01
CA ILE A 67 -40.53 48.23 15.66
C ILE A 67 -41.73 47.64 14.92
N LEU A 68 -41.55 46.40 14.45
CA LEU A 68 -42.55 45.66 13.67
C LEU A 68 -43.00 44.42 14.45
N ASN A 69 -44.29 44.18 14.51
CA ASN A 69 -44.85 43.02 15.19
C ASN A 69 -45.96 42.37 14.35
N GLY A 70 -45.95 41.04 14.33
CA GLY A 70 -46.95 40.18 13.71
C GLY A 70 -46.76 40.02 12.21
N LYS A 71 -46.50 38.79 11.77
CA LYS A 71 -46.35 38.35 10.36
C LYS A 71 -45.46 39.27 9.52
N VAL A 72 -44.32 39.65 10.08
CA VAL A 72 -43.39 40.55 9.39
C VAL A 72 -42.82 39.88 8.15
N HIS A 73 -42.85 40.62 7.02
CA HIS A 73 -42.34 40.13 5.73
C HIS A 73 -41.46 41.19 5.07
N PHE A 74 -40.21 40.82 4.82
CA PHE A 74 -39.25 41.63 4.06
C PHE A 74 -38.91 40.99 2.72
N THR A 75 -38.57 41.82 1.73
CA THR A 75 -38.01 41.38 0.44
C THR A 75 -36.76 42.19 0.12
N HIS A 76 -35.76 41.51 -0.46
CA HIS A 76 -34.55 42.15 -0.98
C HIS A 76 -33.95 41.31 -2.11
N GLU A 77 -33.84 41.87 -3.33
CA GLU A 77 -33.24 41.25 -4.50
C GLU A 77 -33.68 39.77 -4.72
N GLY A 78 -34.99 39.53 -4.64
CA GLY A 78 -35.59 38.21 -4.85
C GLY A 78 -35.51 37.25 -3.64
N ALA A 79 -34.84 37.63 -2.56
CA ALA A 79 -34.97 36.93 -1.28
C ALA A 79 -36.22 37.40 -0.52
N ARG A 80 -36.84 36.52 0.22
CA ARG A 80 -38.02 36.78 1.08
C ARG A 80 -37.70 36.29 2.48
N LEU A 81 -37.98 37.14 3.47
CA LEU A 81 -37.83 36.81 4.89
C LEU A 81 -39.13 37.03 5.64
N TYR A 82 -39.49 36.10 6.49
CA TYR A 82 -40.64 36.10 7.37
C TYR A 82 -40.20 35.92 8.82
N CYS A 83 -40.82 36.67 9.77
CA CYS A 83 -40.57 36.52 11.21
C CYS A 83 -41.76 36.97 12.02
N ASP A 84 -41.73 36.74 13.35
CA ASP A 84 -42.79 37.16 14.25
C ASP A 84 -42.69 38.65 14.59
N SER A 85 -41.48 39.20 14.78
CA SER A 85 -41.22 40.61 15.05
C SER A 85 -39.85 41.03 14.50
N ALA A 86 -39.65 42.32 14.29
CA ALA A 86 -38.41 42.86 13.80
C ALA A 86 -38.14 44.30 14.25
N TYR A 87 -36.86 44.66 14.27
CA TYR A 87 -36.41 46.06 14.26
C TYR A 87 -35.92 46.38 12.84
N PHE A 88 -36.53 47.39 12.22
CA PHE A 88 -36.16 47.85 10.88
C PHE A 88 -35.43 49.18 10.95
N TYR A 89 -34.20 49.21 10.49
CA TYR A 89 -33.31 50.37 10.45
C TYR A 89 -33.27 50.90 9.00
N GLU A 90 -34.22 51.74 8.65
CA GLU A 90 -34.37 52.24 7.27
C GLU A 90 -33.14 53.03 6.81
N ALA A 91 -32.52 53.81 7.70
CA ALA A 91 -31.36 54.65 7.41
C ALA A 91 -30.10 53.81 7.01
N SER A 92 -29.88 52.70 7.68
CA SER A 92 -28.78 51.76 7.40
C SER A 92 -29.17 50.64 6.45
N ASN A 93 -30.41 50.59 5.96
CA ASN A 93 -30.93 49.54 5.07
C ASN A 93 -30.78 48.15 5.67
N SER A 94 -31.00 48.00 6.98
CA SER A 94 -30.79 46.76 7.72
C SER A 94 -31.99 46.42 8.62
N PHE A 95 -32.05 45.16 9.08
CA PHE A 95 -33.07 44.75 10.05
C PHE A 95 -32.56 43.65 10.97
N GLU A 96 -33.15 43.55 12.15
CA GLU A 96 -33.07 42.42 13.05
C GLU A 96 -34.44 41.74 13.13
N ALA A 97 -34.48 40.44 12.94
CA ALA A 97 -35.67 39.61 12.92
C ALA A 97 -35.66 38.62 14.11
N PHE A 98 -36.79 38.51 14.77
CA PHE A 98 -36.94 37.68 15.97
C PHE A 98 -38.14 36.75 15.83
N GLY A 99 -37.96 35.51 16.26
CA GLY A 99 -38.97 34.46 16.34
C GLY A 99 -39.35 33.88 14.97
N ASN A 100 -39.32 32.57 14.84
CA ASN A 100 -39.75 31.83 13.65
C ASN A 100 -39.21 32.40 12.32
N VAL A 101 -37.94 32.83 12.30
CA VAL A 101 -37.33 33.43 11.11
C VAL A 101 -37.24 32.38 9.99
N LYS A 102 -37.75 32.77 8.80
CA LYS A 102 -37.74 31.92 7.60
C LYS A 102 -37.30 32.76 6.40
N MET A 103 -36.14 32.45 5.83
CA MET A 103 -35.65 33.11 4.63
C MET A 103 -35.71 32.13 3.44
N TYR A 104 -36.13 32.64 2.30
CA TYR A 104 -36.17 31.90 1.03
C TYR A 104 -35.46 32.69 -0.06
N GLN A 105 -34.56 32.02 -0.82
CA GLN A 105 -33.92 32.60 -1.99
C GLN A 105 -34.09 31.65 -3.19
N GLY A 106 -34.88 32.07 -4.14
CA GLY A 106 -35.38 31.21 -5.22
C GLY A 106 -36.19 30.02 -4.66
N ASP A 107 -36.14 28.88 -5.39
CA ASP A 107 -36.88 27.67 -5.04
C ASP A 107 -36.01 26.61 -4.35
N THR A 108 -34.71 26.87 -4.17
CA THR A 108 -33.74 25.85 -3.78
C THR A 108 -33.04 26.12 -2.46
N LEU A 109 -33.02 27.38 -1.98
CA LEU A 109 -32.36 27.79 -0.73
C LEU A 109 -33.39 28.28 0.28
N SER A 110 -33.37 27.72 1.49
CA SER A 110 -34.15 28.17 2.63
C SER A 110 -33.30 28.11 3.89
N LEU A 111 -33.45 29.15 4.74
CA LEU A 111 -32.83 29.30 6.04
C LEU A 111 -33.89 29.45 7.10
N PHE A 112 -33.75 28.77 8.23
CA PHE A 112 -34.62 28.85 9.40
C PHE A 112 -33.75 29.15 10.62
N SER A 113 -34.20 30.03 11.54
CA SER A 113 -33.52 30.36 12.79
C SER A 113 -34.48 31.02 13.77
N ASP A 114 -34.05 31.24 15.01
CA ASP A 114 -34.81 32.01 15.98
C ASP A 114 -34.49 33.51 15.93
N TYR A 115 -33.30 33.87 15.44
CA TYR A 115 -32.84 35.24 15.25
C TYR A 115 -32.10 35.38 13.91
N ALA A 116 -32.30 36.52 13.24
CA ALA A 116 -31.48 36.92 12.11
C ALA A 116 -31.24 38.43 12.07
N TYR A 117 -30.04 38.83 11.70
CA TYR A 117 -29.65 40.18 11.29
C TYR A 117 -29.35 40.17 9.79
N TYR A 118 -29.74 41.21 9.09
CA TYR A 118 -29.40 41.39 7.68
C TYR A 118 -29.01 42.83 7.36
N ASP A 119 -27.88 43.01 6.69
CA ASP A 119 -27.43 44.29 6.12
C ASP A 119 -27.65 44.26 4.61
N GLY A 120 -28.57 45.09 4.13
CA GLY A 120 -28.90 45.15 2.71
C GLY A 120 -27.84 45.87 1.86
N ASN A 121 -27.00 46.73 2.44
CA ASN A 121 -25.92 47.42 1.72
C ASN A 121 -24.72 46.47 1.51
N GLU A 122 -24.31 45.75 2.56
CA GLU A 122 -23.21 44.81 2.51
C GLU A 122 -23.67 43.43 2.00
N GLN A 123 -24.98 43.18 1.98
CA GLN A 123 -25.60 41.90 1.64
C GLN A 123 -25.13 40.73 2.52
N ILE A 124 -24.88 41.02 3.79
CA ILE A 124 -24.44 40.03 4.80
C ILE A 124 -25.63 39.72 5.72
N GLY A 125 -25.92 38.43 5.86
CA GLY A 125 -26.89 37.89 6.81
C GLY A 125 -26.21 37.15 7.95
N ARG A 126 -26.76 37.26 9.17
CA ARG A 126 -26.32 36.49 10.34
C ARG A 126 -27.53 35.81 10.94
N ALA A 127 -27.47 34.49 11.10
CA ALA A 127 -28.53 33.71 11.76
C ALA A 127 -27.99 33.06 13.02
N ARG A 128 -28.82 33.05 14.08
CA ARG A 128 -28.42 32.50 15.39
C ARG A 128 -29.56 31.66 15.96
N TYR A 129 -29.17 30.68 16.74
CA TYR A 129 -30.02 29.76 17.47
C TYR A 129 -30.89 28.87 16.57
N ASN A 130 -30.76 27.56 16.71
CA ASN A 130 -31.50 26.54 15.95
C ASN A 130 -31.48 26.77 14.43
N VAL A 131 -30.30 27.11 13.90
CA VAL A 131 -30.14 27.43 12.48
C VAL A 131 -30.20 26.19 11.63
N VAL A 132 -31.06 26.18 10.61
CA VAL A 132 -31.18 25.13 9.61
C VAL A 132 -31.13 25.74 8.21
N LEU A 133 -30.04 25.48 7.48
CA LEU A 133 -29.92 25.84 6.07
C LEU A 133 -30.23 24.64 5.20
N LYS A 134 -31.15 24.78 4.26
CA LYS A 134 -31.48 23.74 3.27
C LYS A 134 -31.15 24.26 1.88
N HIS A 135 -30.34 23.53 1.15
CA HIS A 135 -30.03 23.80 -0.24
C HIS A 135 -30.12 22.51 -1.07
N ARG A 136 -31.25 22.34 -1.77
CA ARG A 136 -31.60 21.13 -2.52
C ARG A 136 -31.62 19.90 -1.59
N LYS A 137 -30.66 18.96 -1.76
CA LYS A 137 -30.50 17.74 -0.94
C LYS A 137 -29.58 17.94 0.28
N THR A 138 -28.83 19.04 0.32
CA THR A 138 -27.91 19.36 1.40
C THR A 138 -28.63 20.10 2.51
N VAL A 139 -28.44 19.67 3.76
CA VAL A 139 -28.99 20.32 4.95
C VAL A 139 -27.86 20.57 5.94
N LEU A 140 -27.71 21.81 6.40
CA LEU A 140 -26.76 22.21 7.44
C LEU A 140 -27.52 22.59 8.70
N TYR A 141 -27.12 22.08 9.85
CA TYR A 141 -27.57 22.41 11.19
C TYR A 141 -26.43 23.04 11.95
N THR A 142 -26.68 24.18 12.61
CA THR A 142 -25.70 24.88 13.46
C THR A 142 -26.45 25.87 14.39
N ASP A 143 -25.77 26.45 15.35
CA ASP A 143 -26.33 27.54 16.17
C ASP A 143 -25.88 28.93 15.71
N SER A 144 -24.79 29.01 14.92
CA SER A 144 -24.22 30.26 14.42
C SER A 144 -23.90 30.17 12.94
N LEU A 145 -24.54 31.00 12.11
CA LEU A 145 -24.33 31.01 10.66
C LEU A 145 -24.26 32.45 10.15
N ASP A 146 -23.25 32.77 9.37
CA ASP A 146 -23.12 34.00 8.61
C ASP A 146 -23.21 33.68 7.11
N PHE A 147 -23.93 34.51 6.36
CA PHE A 147 -24.16 34.34 4.94
C PHE A 147 -23.78 35.60 4.16
N ASP A 148 -22.75 35.50 3.34
CA ASP A 148 -22.32 36.50 2.37
C ASP A 148 -23.00 36.22 1.03
N ARG A 149 -23.96 37.06 0.64
CA ARG A 149 -24.71 36.91 -0.61
C ARG A 149 -23.90 37.30 -1.85
N ILE A 150 -22.94 38.21 -1.71
CA ILE A 150 -22.12 38.68 -2.83
C ILE A 150 -21.23 37.51 -3.31
N TYR A 151 -20.57 36.82 -2.38
CA TYR A 151 -19.70 35.69 -2.67
C TYR A 151 -20.44 34.34 -2.66
N ASN A 152 -21.71 34.31 -2.23
CA ASN A 152 -22.53 33.13 -2.06
C ASN A 152 -21.94 32.11 -1.04
N ASN A 153 -21.23 32.62 -0.05
CA ASN A 153 -20.59 31.82 1.00
C ASN A 153 -21.42 31.85 2.28
N VAL A 154 -21.53 30.67 2.86
CA VAL A 154 -22.11 30.43 4.18
C VAL A 154 -21.01 29.98 5.09
N TYR A 155 -20.88 30.62 6.25
CA TYR A 155 -19.91 30.26 7.28
C TYR A 155 -20.63 29.80 8.52
N PHE A 156 -20.21 28.73 9.15
CA PHE A 156 -20.66 28.33 10.48
C PHE A 156 -19.48 28.18 11.42
N PHE A 157 -19.69 28.49 12.67
CA PHE A 157 -18.74 28.40 13.77
C PHE A 157 -19.50 28.00 15.03
N GLU A 158 -18.83 27.49 16.04
CA GLU A 158 -19.43 26.85 17.23
C GLU A 158 -20.10 25.50 16.95
N GLY A 159 -19.55 24.78 15.93
CA GLY A 159 -20.02 23.47 15.53
C GLY A 159 -21.10 23.48 14.45
N GLY A 160 -21.02 22.52 13.55
CA GLY A 160 -22.00 22.31 12.49
C GLY A 160 -22.13 20.86 12.07
N LYS A 161 -23.33 20.51 11.60
CA LYS A 161 -23.63 19.19 11.04
C LYS A 161 -24.26 19.35 9.67
N MET A 162 -23.53 18.93 8.64
CA MET A 162 -24.03 18.89 7.27
C MET A 162 -24.45 17.47 6.89
N ILE A 163 -25.61 17.35 6.25
CA ILE A 163 -26.12 16.09 5.68
C ILE A 163 -26.24 16.27 4.17
N ASP A 164 -25.57 15.41 3.40
CA ASP A 164 -25.67 15.36 1.93
C ASP A 164 -25.96 13.93 1.48
N GLY A 165 -27.23 13.62 1.23
CA GLY A 165 -27.67 12.25 0.96
C GLY A 165 -27.42 11.33 2.16
N ASN A 166 -26.60 10.29 1.97
CA ASN A 166 -26.23 9.34 3.03
C ASN A 166 -24.97 9.75 3.80
N THR A 167 -24.32 10.87 3.41
CA THR A 167 -23.10 11.35 4.06
C THR A 167 -23.45 12.38 5.11
N THR A 168 -22.92 12.22 6.31
CA THR A 168 -23.00 13.17 7.42
C THR A 168 -21.59 13.69 7.70
N LEU A 169 -21.45 15.02 7.77
CA LEU A 169 -20.21 15.74 8.07
C LEU A 169 -20.42 16.60 9.31
N THR A 170 -19.49 16.59 10.25
CA THR A 170 -19.47 17.46 11.42
C THR A 170 -18.09 18.10 11.56
N SER A 171 -18.03 19.33 12.05
CA SER A 171 -16.79 20.05 12.36
C SER A 171 -17.11 21.23 13.28
N ASP A 172 -16.09 21.82 13.89
CA ASP A 172 -16.26 23.02 14.71
C ASP A 172 -16.47 24.26 13.85
N TRP A 173 -15.83 24.32 12.68
CA TRP A 173 -15.94 25.41 11.72
C TRP A 173 -16.14 24.87 10.30
N GLY A 174 -16.88 25.61 9.49
CA GLY A 174 -17.00 25.27 8.08
C GLY A 174 -17.53 26.40 7.20
N GLU A 175 -17.27 26.21 5.91
CA GLU A 175 -17.72 27.08 4.83
C GLU A 175 -18.47 26.25 3.79
N TYR A 176 -19.54 26.79 3.24
CA TYR A 176 -20.30 26.22 2.14
C TYR A 176 -20.61 27.28 1.09
N ASN A 177 -20.14 27.09 -0.14
CA ASN A 177 -20.48 27.96 -1.24
C ASN A 177 -21.73 27.45 -1.97
N THR A 178 -22.82 28.21 -1.92
CA THR A 178 -24.12 27.81 -2.48
C THR A 178 -24.15 27.78 -4.00
N LYS A 179 -23.19 28.46 -4.68
CA LYS A 179 -23.06 28.49 -6.15
C LYS A 179 -22.19 27.36 -6.67
N THR A 180 -20.99 27.21 -6.14
CA THR A 180 -20.05 26.14 -6.55
C THR A 180 -20.37 24.82 -5.91
N LYS A 181 -21.06 24.81 -4.76
CA LYS A 181 -21.38 23.64 -3.92
C LYS A 181 -20.15 22.96 -3.33
N MET A 182 -19.08 23.72 -3.18
CA MET A 182 -17.89 23.31 -2.44
C MET A 182 -18.09 23.63 -0.96
N SER A 183 -17.68 22.70 -0.11
CA SER A 183 -17.61 22.88 1.34
C SER A 183 -16.19 22.72 1.82
N VAL A 184 -15.85 23.43 2.88
CA VAL A 184 -14.61 23.26 3.65
C VAL A 184 -15.00 23.04 5.10
N PHE A 185 -14.42 22.08 5.75
CA PHE A 185 -14.61 21.75 7.15
C PHE A 185 -13.25 21.76 7.85
N ASN A 186 -13.17 22.40 9.00
CA ASN A 186 -11.96 22.49 9.79
C ASN A 186 -12.25 22.19 11.26
N TYR A 187 -11.26 21.63 11.94
CA TYR A 187 -11.23 21.29 13.35
C TYR A 187 -12.24 20.20 13.73
N ASP A 188 -11.74 19.10 14.27
CA ASP A 188 -12.50 17.91 14.68
C ASP A 188 -13.49 17.42 13.61
N VAL A 189 -13.04 17.39 12.36
CA VAL A 189 -13.88 16.98 11.23
C VAL A 189 -14.14 15.48 11.30
N LYS A 190 -15.42 15.13 11.26
CA LYS A 190 -15.87 13.73 11.17
C LYS A 190 -16.81 13.58 9.98
N MET A 191 -16.50 12.63 9.11
CA MET A 191 -17.37 12.24 8.00
C MET A 191 -17.83 10.80 8.19
N LYS A 192 -19.13 10.61 8.13
CA LYS A 192 -19.76 9.30 8.22
C LYS A 192 -20.61 9.03 6.99
N ASN A 193 -20.39 7.90 6.39
CA ASN A 193 -21.19 7.31 5.32
C ASN A 193 -21.51 5.86 5.73
N PRO A 194 -22.46 5.11 5.14
CA PRO A 194 -22.85 3.78 5.61
C PRO A 194 -21.69 2.81 5.85
N ASP A 195 -20.67 2.87 4.99
CA ASP A 195 -19.59 1.88 4.96
C ASP A 195 -18.24 2.45 5.44
N MET A 196 -18.20 3.75 5.84
CA MET A 196 -16.95 4.41 6.18
C MET A 196 -17.15 5.48 7.26
N PHE A 197 -16.16 5.59 8.13
CA PHE A 197 -16.02 6.68 9.09
C PHE A 197 -14.61 7.28 8.94
N LEU A 198 -14.55 8.62 8.76
CA LEU A 198 -13.32 9.38 8.62
C LEU A 198 -13.22 10.42 9.73
N THR A 199 -12.05 10.56 10.33
CA THR A 199 -11.67 11.69 11.16
C THR A 199 -10.47 12.40 10.56
N THR A 200 -10.48 13.74 10.54
CA THR A 200 -9.41 14.57 9.98
C THR A 200 -9.45 15.96 10.57
N ASP A 201 -8.41 16.75 10.39
CA ASP A 201 -8.40 18.14 10.80
C ASP A 201 -9.03 19.06 9.75
N THR A 202 -8.78 18.78 8.47
CA THR A 202 -9.31 19.58 7.36
C THR A 202 -9.87 18.70 6.24
N LEU A 203 -11.07 19.00 5.78
CA LEU A 203 -11.76 18.30 4.70
C LEU A 203 -12.36 19.28 3.70
N TYR A 204 -12.04 19.12 2.42
CA TYR A 204 -12.76 19.74 1.32
C TYR A 204 -13.80 18.74 0.77
N TYR A 205 -15.02 19.20 0.55
CA TYR A 205 -16.08 18.33 0.05
C TYR A 205 -16.82 18.96 -1.13
N ASP A 206 -16.77 18.30 -2.29
CA ASP A 206 -17.57 18.69 -3.46
C ASP A 206 -18.96 18.04 -3.38
N ASN A 207 -19.95 18.79 -2.90
CA ASN A 207 -21.33 18.33 -2.76
C ASN A 207 -22.00 18.00 -4.11
N HIS A 208 -21.45 18.49 -5.24
CA HIS A 208 -21.96 18.16 -6.57
C HIS A 208 -21.47 16.80 -7.05
N LYS A 209 -20.18 16.53 -6.89
CA LYS A 209 -19.54 15.27 -7.28
C LYS A 209 -19.63 14.21 -6.20
N SER A 210 -19.88 14.61 -4.94
CA SER A 210 -19.80 13.77 -3.74
C SER A 210 -18.39 13.23 -3.51
N MET A 211 -17.40 14.13 -3.69
CA MET A 211 -15.98 13.85 -3.59
C MET A 211 -15.43 14.52 -2.33
N ALA A 212 -14.84 13.74 -1.45
CA ALA A 212 -14.05 14.21 -0.31
C ALA A 212 -12.58 14.32 -0.69
N HIS A 213 -11.91 15.37 -0.25
CA HIS A 213 -10.47 15.57 -0.35
C HIS A 213 -9.95 15.85 1.05
N ILE A 214 -9.20 14.90 1.60
CA ILE A 214 -8.57 14.98 2.92
C ILE A 214 -7.22 15.68 2.80
N VAL A 215 -6.92 16.54 3.78
CA VAL A 215 -5.65 17.26 3.87
C VAL A 215 -5.20 17.27 5.34
N GLY A 216 -4.04 16.68 5.60
CA GLY A 216 -3.49 16.48 6.94
C GLY A 216 -3.81 15.08 7.49
N PRO A 217 -3.28 14.77 8.69
CA PRO A 217 -3.43 13.48 9.34
C PRO A 217 -4.89 13.04 9.42
N SER A 218 -5.20 11.88 8.88
CA SER A 218 -6.57 11.39 8.74
C SER A 218 -6.64 9.90 9.01
N ASP A 219 -7.61 9.51 9.85
CA ASP A 219 -7.93 8.12 10.15
C ASP A 219 -9.26 7.74 9.51
N ILE A 220 -9.24 6.65 8.76
CA ILE A 220 -10.42 6.13 8.04
C ILE A 220 -10.66 4.68 8.48
N THR A 221 -11.89 4.38 8.86
CA THR A 221 -12.33 3.00 9.14
C THR A 221 -13.41 2.58 8.16
N SER A 222 -13.28 1.37 7.60
CA SER A 222 -14.25 0.78 6.68
C SER A 222 -14.29 -0.73 6.89
N GLY A 223 -15.35 -1.27 7.51
CA GLY A 223 -15.38 -2.64 8.00
C GLY A 223 -14.22 -2.89 8.98
N ASP A 224 -13.43 -3.94 8.72
CA ASP A 224 -12.23 -4.28 9.50
C ASP A 224 -10.96 -3.53 9.05
N ASN A 225 -11.07 -2.67 8.04
CA ASN A 225 -9.95 -1.91 7.53
C ASN A 225 -9.78 -0.62 8.33
N HIS A 226 -8.55 -0.35 8.74
CA HIS A 226 -8.12 0.92 9.30
C HIS A 226 -7.04 1.52 8.40
N ILE A 227 -7.22 2.78 8.02
CA ILE A 227 -6.38 3.47 7.04
C ILE A 227 -5.92 4.78 7.64
N TYR A 228 -4.62 5.02 7.62
CA TYR A 228 -4.01 6.32 7.88
C TYR A 228 -3.54 6.94 6.56
N SER A 229 -3.86 8.21 6.34
CA SER A 229 -3.40 8.96 5.17
C SER A 229 -3.36 10.46 5.49
N GLU A 230 -2.40 11.17 4.90
CA GLU A 230 -2.29 12.63 5.06
C GLU A 230 -2.84 13.41 3.86
N LEU A 231 -3.04 12.74 2.75
CA LEU A 231 -3.57 13.34 1.53
C LEU A 231 -4.34 12.30 0.73
N GLY A 232 -5.55 12.62 0.30
CA GLY A 232 -6.30 11.68 -0.52
C GLY A 232 -7.64 12.20 -1.00
N TYR A 233 -8.23 11.45 -1.88
CA TYR A 233 -9.55 11.69 -2.46
C TYR A 233 -10.43 10.47 -2.23
N TYR A 234 -11.68 10.68 -1.85
CA TYR A 234 -12.68 9.63 -1.72
C TYR A 234 -13.98 10.01 -2.42
N ASP A 235 -14.39 9.18 -3.37
CA ASP A 235 -15.69 9.29 -4.03
C ASP A 235 -16.72 8.50 -3.22
N THR A 236 -17.62 9.22 -2.53
CA THR A 236 -18.65 8.62 -1.66
C THR A 236 -19.76 7.92 -2.43
N LYS A 237 -19.87 8.12 -3.75
CA LYS A 237 -20.84 7.43 -4.61
C LYS A 237 -20.29 6.18 -5.26
N LEU A 238 -19.05 6.26 -5.73
CA LEU A 238 -18.39 5.14 -6.41
C LEU A 238 -17.64 4.23 -5.44
N GLU A 239 -17.48 4.67 -4.17
CA GLU A 239 -16.76 3.96 -3.11
C GLU A 239 -15.32 3.68 -3.50
N ARG A 240 -14.67 4.73 -4.06
CA ARG A 240 -13.29 4.69 -4.53
C ARG A 240 -12.42 5.64 -3.75
N ALA A 241 -11.25 5.16 -3.33
CA ALA A 241 -10.24 5.97 -2.68
C ALA A 241 -8.98 6.07 -3.54
N GLN A 242 -8.34 7.23 -3.52
CA GLN A 242 -6.97 7.43 -3.97
C GLN A 242 -6.23 8.12 -2.83
N LEU A 243 -5.34 7.41 -2.19
CA LEU A 243 -4.55 7.86 -1.05
C LEU A 243 -3.13 8.15 -1.51
N LEU A 244 -2.54 9.19 -0.98
CA LEU A 244 -1.23 9.72 -1.36
C LEU A 244 -0.38 9.95 -0.10
N ASN A 245 0.90 10.28 -0.28
CA ASN A 245 1.81 10.57 0.83
C ASN A 245 1.98 9.41 1.82
N ARG A 246 2.39 8.25 1.30
CA ARG A 246 2.74 7.08 2.09
C ARG A 246 1.64 6.63 3.06
N SER A 247 0.52 6.28 2.50
CA SER A 247 -0.63 5.81 3.26
C SER A 247 -0.43 4.39 3.80
N ILE A 248 -1.02 4.13 4.96
CA ILE A 248 -0.91 2.85 5.69
C ILE A 248 -2.31 2.26 5.81
N LEU A 249 -2.48 1.03 5.33
CA LEU A 249 -3.72 0.26 5.45
C LEU A 249 -3.44 -0.95 6.34
N THR A 250 -4.27 -1.14 7.36
CA THR A 250 -4.18 -2.31 8.25
C THR A 250 -5.50 -3.07 8.29
N ASN A 251 -5.40 -4.39 8.34
CA ASN A 251 -6.54 -5.30 8.48
C ASN A 251 -6.08 -6.62 9.11
N ASN A 252 -6.60 -6.96 10.30
CA ASN A 252 -6.42 -8.27 10.94
C ASN A 252 -4.96 -8.80 10.91
N GLY A 253 -4.00 -7.97 11.36
CA GLY A 253 -2.57 -8.32 11.39
C GLY A 253 -1.85 -8.23 10.04
N LYS A 254 -2.53 -7.72 9.01
CA LYS A 254 -1.94 -7.38 7.72
C LYS A 254 -1.77 -5.87 7.59
N MET A 255 -0.71 -5.45 6.94
CA MET A 255 -0.40 -4.05 6.71
C MET A 255 0.05 -3.86 5.25
N LEU A 256 -0.51 -2.87 4.58
CA LEU A 256 -0.07 -2.41 3.26
C LEU A 256 0.35 -0.93 3.37
N VAL A 257 1.53 -0.63 2.88
CA VAL A 257 2.06 0.74 2.78
C VAL A 257 2.46 1.01 1.34
N GLY A 258 2.22 2.21 0.85
CA GLY A 258 2.65 2.67 -0.47
C GLY A 258 2.58 4.19 -0.56
N ASP A 259 3.38 4.79 -1.43
CA ASP A 259 3.37 6.24 -1.64
C ASP A 259 2.07 6.71 -2.31
N SER A 260 1.46 5.83 -3.11
CA SER A 260 0.11 6.02 -3.62
C SER A 260 -0.65 4.70 -3.58
N VAL A 261 -1.86 4.73 -3.04
CA VAL A 261 -2.76 3.57 -2.96
C VAL A 261 -4.10 3.92 -3.58
N TYR A 262 -4.54 3.13 -4.52
CA TYR A 262 -5.88 3.18 -5.10
C TYR A 262 -6.71 2.00 -4.60
N TYR A 263 -7.96 2.23 -4.26
CA TYR A 263 -8.90 1.21 -3.82
C TYR A 263 -10.29 1.44 -4.41
N ASP A 264 -10.89 0.39 -4.95
CA ASP A 264 -12.27 0.36 -5.44
C ASP A 264 -13.03 -0.73 -4.66
N SER A 265 -13.84 -0.30 -3.69
CA SER A 265 -14.58 -1.21 -2.79
C SER A 265 -15.58 -2.08 -3.54
N ARG A 266 -16.24 -1.54 -4.57
CA ARG A 266 -17.25 -2.30 -5.34
C ARG A 266 -16.66 -3.40 -6.19
N MET A 267 -15.45 -3.17 -6.68
CA MET A 267 -14.73 -4.17 -7.48
C MET A 267 -13.88 -5.09 -6.63
N GLY A 268 -13.66 -4.76 -5.35
CA GLY A 268 -12.70 -5.44 -4.49
C GLY A 268 -11.29 -5.39 -5.09
N PHE A 269 -10.92 -4.24 -5.66
CA PHE A 269 -9.66 -4.05 -6.37
C PHE A 269 -8.81 -2.99 -5.69
N SER A 270 -7.53 -3.29 -5.50
CA SER A 270 -6.55 -2.33 -4.98
C SER A 270 -5.25 -2.36 -5.77
N GLN A 271 -4.60 -1.20 -5.84
CA GLN A 271 -3.26 -1.01 -6.39
C GLN A 271 -2.43 -0.16 -5.43
N ALA A 272 -1.15 -0.48 -5.32
CA ALA A 272 -0.19 0.32 -4.58
C ALA A 272 1.03 0.61 -5.47
N PHE A 273 1.54 1.82 -5.39
CA PHE A 273 2.63 2.32 -6.22
C PHE A 273 3.73 2.90 -5.35
N TYR A 274 4.97 2.67 -5.77
CA TYR A 274 6.22 3.16 -5.20
C TYR A 274 6.41 2.76 -3.73
N ASP A 275 7.56 2.17 -3.49
CA ASP A 275 8.00 1.73 -2.16
C ASP A 275 6.91 0.95 -1.39
N VAL A 276 6.28 0.02 -2.13
CA VAL A 276 5.19 -0.81 -1.62
C VAL A 276 5.73 -1.81 -0.61
N VAL A 277 5.11 -1.84 0.56
CA VAL A 277 5.42 -2.81 1.63
C VAL A 277 4.12 -3.49 2.06
N TYR A 278 4.05 -4.79 1.91
CA TYR A 278 2.98 -5.61 2.47
C TYR A 278 3.55 -6.51 3.56
N VAL A 279 2.94 -6.52 4.73
CA VAL A 279 3.31 -7.37 5.86
C VAL A 279 2.11 -8.21 6.27
N ASP A 280 2.31 -9.50 6.41
CA ASP A 280 1.37 -10.42 7.05
C ASP A 280 2.04 -10.97 8.32
N SER A 281 1.69 -10.37 9.48
CA SER A 281 2.29 -10.74 10.75
C SER A 281 1.79 -12.09 11.26
N VAL A 282 0.63 -12.54 10.81
CA VAL A 282 0.05 -13.84 11.18
C VAL A 282 0.85 -14.98 10.52
N ASN A 283 1.19 -14.81 9.25
CA ASN A 283 1.94 -15.82 8.49
C ASN A 283 3.45 -15.53 8.46
N HIS A 284 3.94 -14.51 9.17
CA HIS A 284 5.35 -14.13 9.27
C HIS A 284 6.01 -13.92 7.90
N ASN A 285 5.32 -13.22 7.00
CA ASN A 285 5.87 -12.88 5.70
C ASN A 285 5.70 -11.39 5.36
N LYS A 286 6.60 -10.92 4.50
CA LYS A 286 6.63 -9.55 4.01
C LYS A 286 6.94 -9.57 2.51
N PHE A 287 6.24 -8.72 1.75
CA PHE A 287 6.54 -8.46 0.35
C PHE A 287 6.88 -6.99 0.16
N THR A 288 7.87 -6.70 -0.66
CA THR A 288 8.24 -5.33 -1.04
C THR A 288 8.38 -5.25 -2.55
N GLY A 289 8.16 -4.06 -3.13
CA GLY A 289 8.30 -3.79 -4.57
C GLY A 289 7.83 -2.38 -4.89
N ASN A 290 7.90 -1.96 -6.15
CA ASN A 290 7.43 -0.62 -6.55
C ASN A 290 6.00 -0.62 -7.12
N TYR A 291 5.45 -1.80 -7.39
CA TYR A 291 4.07 -1.95 -7.81
C TYR A 291 3.44 -3.21 -7.20
N GLY A 292 2.22 -3.07 -6.69
CA GLY A 292 1.39 -4.17 -6.21
C GLY A 292 -0.06 -4.01 -6.62
N GLU A 293 -0.75 -5.12 -6.89
CA GLU A 293 -2.20 -5.15 -7.10
C GLU A 293 -2.83 -6.36 -6.41
N TYR A 294 -4.08 -6.20 -6.02
CA TYR A 294 -4.85 -7.25 -5.37
C TYR A 294 -6.32 -7.21 -5.80
N TYR A 295 -6.87 -8.36 -6.12
CA TYR A 295 -8.28 -8.59 -6.44
C TYR A 295 -8.91 -9.48 -5.37
N GLU A 296 -9.71 -8.89 -4.52
CA GLU A 296 -10.34 -9.55 -3.37
C GLU A 296 -11.23 -10.72 -3.78
N ASN A 297 -12.09 -10.50 -4.79
CA ASN A 297 -13.06 -11.49 -5.27
C ASN A 297 -12.43 -12.76 -5.85
N THR A 298 -11.22 -12.67 -6.37
CA THR A 298 -10.50 -13.82 -6.96
C THR A 298 -9.34 -14.28 -6.11
N GLY A 299 -8.96 -13.51 -5.09
CA GLY A 299 -7.76 -13.74 -4.29
C GLY A 299 -6.48 -13.73 -5.13
N TYR A 300 -6.49 -13.00 -6.27
CA TYR A 300 -5.31 -12.79 -7.09
C TYR A 300 -4.51 -11.61 -6.56
N ALA A 301 -3.19 -11.76 -6.45
CA ALA A 301 -2.29 -10.67 -6.17
C ALA A 301 -1.07 -10.71 -7.09
N MET A 302 -0.49 -9.54 -7.35
CA MET A 302 0.76 -9.40 -8.08
C MET A 302 1.64 -8.35 -7.40
N CYS A 303 2.96 -8.62 -7.39
CA CYS A 303 3.98 -7.67 -6.96
C CYS A 303 5.12 -7.71 -7.96
N THR A 304 5.57 -6.56 -8.44
CA THR A 304 6.64 -6.45 -9.44
C THR A 304 7.49 -5.19 -9.23
N ASP A 305 8.53 -5.06 -10.04
CA ASP A 305 9.53 -3.99 -9.98
C ASP A 305 10.28 -3.99 -8.63
N SER A 306 11.46 -4.61 -8.67
CA SER A 306 12.30 -4.85 -7.48
C SER A 306 11.63 -5.69 -6.39
N ALA A 307 10.76 -6.62 -6.80
CA ALA A 307 9.93 -7.38 -5.88
C ALA A 307 10.76 -8.37 -5.03
N VAL A 308 10.52 -8.39 -3.73
CA VAL A 308 11.14 -9.30 -2.76
C VAL A 308 10.06 -9.88 -1.84
N ALA A 309 10.10 -11.21 -1.69
CA ALA A 309 9.37 -11.91 -0.64
C ALA A 309 10.33 -12.24 0.51
N ILE A 310 9.92 -11.98 1.73
CA ILE A 310 10.72 -12.24 2.94
C ILE A 310 9.89 -13.13 3.86
N ASP A 311 10.42 -14.29 4.20
CA ASP A 311 9.86 -15.18 5.22
C ASP A 311 10.73 -15.09 6.47
N TYR A 312 10.14 -14.68 7.59
CA TYR A 312 10.78 -14.55 8.90
C TYR A 312 10.15 -15.47 9.96
N SER A 313 9.48 -16.53 9.52
CA SER A 313 8.88 -17.56 10.40
C SER A 313 9.93 -18.39 11.14
N GLN A 314 11.15 -18.42 10.65
CA GLN A 314 12.28 -19.24 11.15
C GLN A 314 13.39 -18.31 11.66
N GLY A 315 14.02 -18.49 12.73
CA GLY A 315 15.00 -17.58 13.37
C GLY A 315 15.94 -16.75 12.47
N ASP A 316 16.23 -17.19 11.22
CA ASP A 316 16.90 -16.42 10.17
C ASP A 316 15.94 -16.21 8.99
N SER A 317 15.93 -15.00 8.42
CA SER A 317 15.00 -14.62 7.36
C SER A 317 15.46 -15.16 5.99
N LEU A 318 14.52 -15.72 5.23
CA LEU A 318 14.72 -16.06 3.82
C LEU A 318 14.27 -14.88 2.94
N PHE A 319 15.19 -14.37 2.14
CA PHE A 319 14.95 -13.32 1.14
C PHE A 319 14.85 -13.96 -0.24
N LEU A 320 13.75 -13.74 -0.94
CA LEU A 320 13.51 -14.26 -2.28
C LEU A 320 13.18 -13.10 -3.21
N HIS A 321 14.02 -12.86 -4.22
CA HIS A 321 13.80 -11.92 -5.29
C HIS A 321 13.32 -12.63 -6.56
N ALA A 322 12.43 -11.97 -7.29
CA ALA A 322 12.05 -12.29 -8.66
C ALA A 322 11.60 -10.99 -9.37
N ASP A 323 11.60 -10.98 -10.71
CA ASP A 323 11.08 -9.84 -11.46
C ASP A 323 9.60 -9.60 -11.14
N THR A 324 8.83 -10.69 -10.94
CA THR A 324 7.39 -10.62 -10.63
C THR A 324 6.95 -11.79 -9.76
N PHE A 325 6.21 -11.50 -8.70
CA PHE A 325 5.43 -12.48 -7.95
C PHE A 325 3.96 -12.42 -8.32
N LYS A 326 3.32 -13.58 -8.49
CA LYS A 326 1.87 -13.72 -8.67
C LYS A 326 1.33 -14.73 -7.69
N LEU A 327 0.30 -14.34 -6.96
CA LEU A 327 -0.50 -15.21 -6.11
C LEU A 327 -1.81 -15.53 -6.83
N VAL A 328 -2.15 -16.79 -6.94
CA VAL A 328 -3.44 -17.25 -7.46
C VAL A 328 -4.12 -18.11 -6.39
N THR A 329 -5.32 -17.74 -6.00
CA THR A 329 -6.13 -18.48 -5.04
C THR A 329 -7.14 -19.37 -5.76
N PHE A 330 -7.25 -20.62 -5.35
CA PHE A 330 -8.17 -21.62 -5.89
C PHE A 330 -9.18 -21.99 -4.82
N ASN A 331 -10.40 -22.36 -5.25
CA ASN A 331 -11.49 -22.77 -4.38
C ASN A 331 -11.79 -21.71 -3.29
N ILE A 332 -11.78 -20.45 -3.68
CA ILE A 332 -12.10 -19.33 -2.79
C ILE A 332 -13.49 -19.55 -2.16
N GLU A 333 -13.67 -19.14 -0.90
CA GLU A 333 -14.90 -19.33 -0.13
C GLU A 333 -15.29 -20.79 0.16
N THR A 334 -14.36 -21.74 0.05
CA THR A 334 -14.57 -23.13 0.42
C THR A 334 -13.55 -23.60 1.46
N ASP A 335 -13.88 -24.67 2.20
CA ASP A 335 -12.95 -25.28 3.17
C ASP A 335 -11.70 -25.89 2.52
N SER A 336 -11.67 -26.01 1.20
CA SER A 336 -10.56 -26.56 0.42
C SER A 336 -9.75 -25.48 -0.31
N VAL A 337 -9.78 -24.25 0.19
CA VAL A 337 -9.00 -23.12 -0.38
C VAL A 337 -7.50 -23.42 -0.35
N TYR A 338 -6.83 -23.19 -1.46
CA TYR A 338 -5.37 -23.24 -1.54
C TYR A 338 -4.82 -22.15 -2.47
N ARG A 339 -3.51 -21.89 -2.35
CA ARG A 339 -2.84 -20.83 -3.08
C ARG A 339 -1.61 -21.34 -3.82
N LYS A 340 -1.36 -20.75 -4.99
CA LYS A 340 -0.08 -20.90 -5.68
C LYS A 340 0.60 -19.55 -5.78
N VAL A 341 1.85 -19.51 -5.36
CA VAL A 341 2.74 -18.36 -5.54
C VAL A 341 3.70 -18.67 -6.67
N HIS A 342 3.69 -17.89 -7.70
CA HIS A 342 4.60 -17.95 -8.82
C HIS A 342 5.61 -16.81 -8.71
N ALA A 343 6.89 -17.13 -8.74
CA ALA A 343 7.99 -16.20 -8.92
C ALA A 343 8.54 -16.35 -10.33
N TYR A 344 8.46 -15.30 -11.14
CA TYR A 344 8.86 -15.32 -12.55
C TYR A 344 10.10 -14.50 -12.79
N HIS A 345 11.02 -15.13 -13.43
CA HIS A 345 12.31 -14.70 -13.95
C HIS A 345 13.28 -14.20 -12.88
N HIS A 346 14.54 -14.54 -13.13
CA HIS A 346 15.69 -14.11 -12.33
C HIS A 346 15.55 -14.40 -10.82
N VAL A 347 14.94 -15.55 -10.48
CA VAL A 347 14.70 -15.94 -9.10
C VAL A 347 16.02 -16.17 -8.36
N ARG A 348 16.22 -15.47 -7.25
CA ARG A 348 17.38 -15.58 -6.37
C ARG A 348 16.94 -15.56 -4.91
N ALA A 349 17.37 -16.57 -4.17
CA ALA A 349 17.05 -16.73 -2.75
C ALA A 349 18.31 -16.69 -1.91
N PHE A 350 18.23 -16.04 -0.76
CA PHE A 350 19.30 -15.96 0.23
C PHE A 350 18.77 -16.15 1.65
N ARG A 351 19.37 -17.08 2.35
CA ARG A 351 19.43 -17.24 3.81
C ARG A 351 20.86 -17.67 4.13
N THR A 352 21.36 -17.46 5.33
CA THR A 352 22.78 -17.71 5.67
C THR A 352 23.23 -19.15 5.38
N ASP A 353 22.37 -20.12 5.62
CA ASP A 353 22.63 -21.56 5.43
C ASP A 353 22.18 -22.08 4.05
N VAL A 354 21.25 -21.41 3.37
CA VAL A 354 20.65 -21.86 2.09
C VAL A 354 20.60 -20.72 1.10
N GLN A 355 21.06 -20.96 -0.13
CA GLN A 355 20.89 -20.06 -1.25
C GLN A 355 20.34 -20.83 -2.45
N ALA A 356 19.63 -20.14 -3.34
CA ALA A 356 19.14 -20.73 -4.58
C ALA A 356 19.12 -19.72 -5.72
N VAL A 357 19.28 -20.22 -6.94
CA VAL A 357 19.12 -19.46 -8.18
C VAL A 357 18.39 -20.33 -9.19
N CYS A 358 17.35 -19.81 -9.82
CA CYS A 358 16.64 -20.46 -10.93
C CYS A 358 15.94 -19.39 -11.78
N ASP A 359 15.38 -19.77 -12.94
CA ASP A 359 14.58 -18.80 -13.71
C ASP A 359 13.22 -18.58 -13.08
N SER A 360 12.53 -19.63 -12.65
CA SER A 360 11.18 -19.56 -12.12
C SER A 360 10.98 -20.49 -10.92
N LEU A 361 10.11 -20.08 -9.99
CA LEU A 361 9.75 -20.86 -8.81
C LEU A 361 8.22 -20.86 -8.64
N VAL A 362 7.68 -22.01 -8.21
CA VAL A 362 6.25 -22.13 -7.86
C VAL A 362 6.14 -22.79 -6.49
N TYR A 363 5.46 -22.10 -5.58
CA TYR A 363 4.97 -22.69 -4.32
C TYR A 363 3.50 -23.07 -4.44
N ASN A 364 3.14 -24.31 -4.09
CA ASN A 364 1.76 -24.79 -4.05
C ASN A 364 1.38 -25.16 -2.60
N SER A 365 0.50 -24.38 -2.00
CA SER A 365 0.10 -24.61 -0.61
C SER A 365 -0.79 -25.85 -0.39
N LYS A 366 -1.36 -26.44 -1.48
CA LYS A 366 -2.18 -27.65 -1.38
C LYS A 366 -1.33 -28.86 -1.02
N ASP A 367 -0.17 -28.96 -1.64
CA ASP A 367 0.74 -30.11 -1.49
C ASP A 367 1.97 -29.72 -0.66
N SER A 368 2.06 -28.45 -0.24
CA SER A 368 3.22 -27.88 0.47
C SER A 368 4.55 -28.10 -0.25
N ILE A 369 4.54 -27.89 -1.59
CA ILE A 369 5.72 -28.12 -2.43
C ILE A 369 6.17 -26.79 -3.03
N VAL A 370 7.47 -26.51 -2.91
CA VAL A 370 8.19 -25.49 -3.69
C VAL A 370 8.90 -26.18 -4.83
N THR A 371 8.66 -25.74 -6.06
CA THR A 371 9.32 -26.27 -7.25
C THR A 371 10.15 -25.19 -7.93
N LEU A 372 11.43 -25.48 -8.17
CA LEU A 372 12.37 -24.63 -8.91
C LEU A 372 12.51 -25.19 -10.33
N TYR A 373 12.34 -24.32 -11.32
CA TYR A 373 12.36 -24.67 -12.74
C TYR A 373 13.50 -23.96 -13.47
N HIS A 374 13.91 -24.57 -14.59
CA HIS A 374 14.90 -24.06 -15.54
C HIS A 374 16.27 -23.85 -14.90
N ASP A 375 17.02 -24.96 -14.87
CA ASP A 375 18.41 -25.04 -14.39
C ASP A 375 18.61 -24.55 -12.95
N PRO A 376 17.84 -25.03 -11.97
CA PRO A 376 18.00 -24.64 -10.58
C PRO A 376 19.40 -25.01 -10.04
N ILE A 377 19.94 -24.08 -9.25
CA ILE A 377 21.13 -24.31 -8.44
C ILE A 377 20.80 -23.98 -7.01
N MET A 378 21.12 -24.85 -6.10
CA MET A 378 20.99 -24.64 -4.66
C MET A 378 22.33 -24.81 -3.97
N TRP A 379 22.52 -24.08 -2.88
CA TRP A 379 23.66 -24.27 -1.97
C TRP A 379 23.12 -24.45 -0.56
N ASN A 380 23.66 -25.44 0.13
CA ASN A 380 23.43 -25.69 1.55
C ASN A 380 24.78 -25.89 2.24
N ASN A 381 25.13 -25.03 3.18
CA ASN A 381 26.40 -25.10 3.90
C ASN A 381 27.65 -25.27 2.99
N GLY A 382 27.64 -24.61 1.82
CA GLY A 382 28.75 -24.68 0.85
C GLY A 382 28.70 -25.87 -0.10
N GLN A 383 27.75 -26.79 0.05
CA GLN A 383 27.49 -27.88 -0.92
C GLN A 383 26.58 -27.34 -2.02
N GLN A 384 26.99 -27.45 -3.27
CA GLN A 384 26.21 -27.10 -4.45
C GLN A 384 25.40 -28.30 -4.94
N LEU A 385 24.12 -28.08 -5.24
CA LEU A 385 23.18 -29.03 -5.80
C LEU A 385 22.59 -28.47 -7.10
N VAL A 386 22.57 -29.22 -8.17
CA VAL A 386 22.00 -28.86 -9.47
C VAL A 386 21.15 -30.00 -10.03
N GLY A 387 20.21 -29.68 -10.90
CA GLY A 387 19.35 -30.62 -11.61
C GLY A 387 18.51 -29.89 -12.66
N ASP A 388 17.63 -30.61 -13.35
CA ASP A 388 16.69 -30.01 -14.31
C ASP A 388 15.52 -29.37 -13.59
N ILE A 389 15.03 -30.03 -12.50
CA ILE A 389 13.96 -29.57 -11.63
C ILE A 389 14.31 -29.93 -10.19
N VAL A 390 13.97 -29.04 -9.25
CA VAL A 390 14.08 -29.32 -7.82
C VAL A 390 12.70 -29.14 -7.14
N HIS A 391 12.25 -30.20 -6.47
CA HIS A 391 11.10 -30.12 -5.55
C HIS A 391 11.59 -30.06 -4.11
N ILE A 392 11.06 -29.12 -3.33
CA ILE A 392 11.28 -28.98 -1.90
C ILE A 392 9.93 -29.23 -1.23
N TYR A 393 9.82 -30.31 -0.45
CA TYR A 393 8.63 -30.68 0.29
C TYR A 393 8.70 -30.09 1.68
N LEU A 394 7.63 -29.40 2.08
CA LEU A 394 7.52 -28.75 3.38
C LEU A 394 6.53 -29.51 4.26
N GLN A 395 6.85 -29.66 5.53
CA GLN A 395 5.95 -30.09 6.59
C GLN A 395 5.95 -29.02 7.68
N ASP A 396 4.78 -28.47 7.98
CA ASP A 396 4.62 -27.38 8.96
C ASP A 396 5.62 -26.22 8.72
N THR A 397 5.75 -25.80 7.46
CA THR A 397 6.68 -24.74 6.98
C THR A 397 8.18 -25.06 7.04
N VAL A 398 8.56 -26.23 7.55
CA VAL A 398 9.96 -26.70 7.59
C VAL A 398 10.23 -27.64 6.43
N ILE A 399 11.45 -27.65 5.90
CA ILE A 399 11.85 -28.58 4.85
C ILE A 399 11.87 -30.02 5.42
N ASP A 400 11.03 -30.90 4.86
CA ASP A 400 11.02 -32.32 5.15
C ASP A 400 12.03 -33.05 4.27
N HIS A 401 11.91 -32.91 2.96
CA HIS A 401 12.89 -33.45 2.02
C HIS A 401 12.96 -32.66 0.72
N THR A 402 14.06 -32.82 0.01
CA THR A 402 14.24 -32.32 -1.36
C THR A 402 14.35 -33.48 -2.34
N HIS A 403 13.83 -33.29 -3.55
CA HIS A 403 13.96 -34.23 -4.68
C HIS A 403 14.46 -33.45 -5.90
N ILE A 404 15.66 -33.82 -6.34
CA ILE A 404 16.32 -33.27 -7.53
C ILE A 404 16.13 -34.25 -8.66
N ILE A 405 15.59 -33.81 -9.77
CA ILE A 405 15.19 -34.63 -10.91
C ILE A 405 15.99 -34.21 -12.14
N GLY A 406 16.51 -35.19 -12.83
CA GLY A 406 17.26 -35.04 -14.08
C GLY A 406 18.64 -34.41 -13.88
N ASN A 407 19.67 -35.05 -14.40
CA ASN A 407 21.07 -34.59 -14.33
C ASN A 407 21.50 -34.11 -12.93
N ALA A 408 20.99 -34.82 -11.90
CA ALA A 408 21.22 -34.45 -10.52
C ALA A 408 22.71 -34.52 -10.16
N PHE A 409 23.23 -33.39 -9.65
CA PHE A 409 24.66 -33.29 -9.34
C PHE A 409 24.88 -32.58 -8.01
N SER A 410 25.66 -33.20 -7.14
CA SER A 410 26.11 -32.66 -5.85
C SER A 410 27.61 -32.42 -5.89
N ILE A 411 28.04 -31.21 -5.49
CA ILE A 411 29.45 -30.81 -5.48
C ILE A 411 29.77 -30.15 -4.15
N GLN A 412 30.83 -30.57 -3.50
CA GLN A 412 31.37 -29.96 -2.29
C GLN A 412 32.85 -29.68 -2.47
N GLN A 413 33.26 -28.42 -2.39
CA GLN A 413 34.67 -28.04 -2.40
C GLN A 413 35.33 -28.42 -1.06
N LEU A 414 36.52 -29.01 -1.10
CA LEU A 414 37.25 -29.31 0.12
C LEU A 414 37.78 -28.01 0.77
N LYS A 415 37.76 -27.96 2.09
CA LYS A 415 38.34 -26.84 2.83
C LYS A 415 39.86 -26.89 2.87
N SER A 416 40.43 -28.09 2.90
CA SER A 416 41.86 -28.35 2.93
C SER A 416 42.57 -28.06 1.59
N ASP A 417 41.89 -28.30 0.46
CA ASP A 417 42.38 -28.03 -0.90
C ASP A 417 41.24 -27.58 -1.81
N THR A 418 41.18 -26.30 -2.11
CA THR A 418 40.14 -25.69 -2.97
C THR A 418 40.19 -26.14 -4.44
N ALA A 419 41.22 -26.87 -4.86
CA ALA A 419 41.30 -27.50 -6.19
C ALA A 419 40.58 -28.86 -6.24
N CYS A 420 40.25 -29.44 -5.08
CA CYS A 420 39.60 -30.72 -4.91
C CYS A 420 38.13 -30.60 -4.57
N TYR A 421 37.30 -31.49 -5.13
CA TYR A 421 35.84 -31.48 -4.95
C TYR A 421 35.31 -32.88 -4.75
N ASN A 422 34.54 -33.11 -3.71
CA ASN A 422 33.68 -34.27 -3.57
C ASN A 422 32.50 -34.12 -4.50
N GLN A 423 32.17 -35.17 -5.25
CA GLN A 423 31.22 -35.15 -6.35
C GLN A 423 30.33 -36.38 -6.32
N VAL A 424 29.03 -36.17 -6.53
CA VAL A 424 28.11 -37.27 -6.82
C VAL A 424 27.23 -36.82 -7.98
N SER A 425 27.11 -37.64 -9.01
CA SER A 425 26.12 -37.42 -10.08
C SER A 425 25.19 -38.61 -10.17
N SER A 426 23.95 -38.38 -10.54
CA SER A 426 22.92 -39.41 -10.72
C SER A 426 21.75 -38.87 -11.54
N ARG A 427 20.78 -39.73 -11.85
CA ARG A 427 19.52 -39.28 -12.46
C ARG A 427 18.65 -38.53 -11.47
N GLU A 428 18.59 -39.01 -10.22
CA GLU A 428 17.76 -38.42 -9.16
C GLU A 428 18.51 -38.38 -7.84
N MET A 429 18.28 -37.31 -7.05
CA MET A 429 18.80 -37.19 -5.69
C MET A 429 17.72 -36.78 -4.72
N PHE A 430 17.79 -37.29 -3.50
CA PHE A 430 16.93 -36.96 -2.38
C PHE A 430 17.78 -36.53 -1.18
N SER A 431 17.33 -35.52 -0.44
CA SER A 431 17.91 -35.18 0.85
C SER A 431 16.79 -35.07 1.88
N PHE A 432 16.87 -35.84 2.96
CA PHE A 432 15.87 -35.86 4.04
C PHE A 432 16.39 -35.08 5.24
N PHE A 433 15.52 -34.25 5.82
CA PHE A 433 15.89 -33.32 6.88
C PHE A 433 15.19 -33.70 8.19
N VAL A 434 15.87 -33.45 9.30
CA VAL A 434 15.28 -33.48 10.65
C VAL A 434 15.83 -32.24 11.37
N GLU A 435 14.91 -31.43 11.94
CA GLU A 435 15.26 -30.18 12.60
C GLU A 435 16.13 -29.25 11.72
N GLY A 436 15.80 -29.16 10.41
CA GLY A 436 16.52 -28.35 9.44
C GLY A 436 17.92 -28.85 9.03
N LYS A 437 18.34 -30.04 9.50
CA LYS A 437 19.64 -30.64 9.19
C LYS A 437 19.46 -31.90 8.34
N VAL A 438 20.30 -32.07 7.33
CA VAL A 438 20.29 -33.29 6.51
C VAL A 438 20.64 -34.49 7.38
N ARG A 439 19.77 -35.51 7.36
CA ARG A 439 19.93 -36.78 8.07
C ARG A 439 20.29 -37.93 7.11
N GLU A 440 19.72 -37.89 5.92
CA GLU A 440 19.96 -38.89 4.90
C GLU A 440 20.02 -38.23 3.52
N ALA A 441 20.96 -38.62 2.69
CA ALA A 441 21.00 -38.28 1.27
C ALA A 441 21.04 -39.57 0.44
N ARG A 442 20.22 -39.59 -0.64
CA ARG A 442 20.15 -40.73 -1.57
C ARG A 442 20.38 -40.25 -2.98
N ALA A 443 21.17 -40.99 -3.73
CA ALA A 443 21.30 -40.83 -5.17
C ALA A 443 20.86 -42.11 -5.86
N LYS A 444 20.11 -42.02 -6.95
CA LYS A 444 19.53 -43.15 -7.67
C LYS A 444 19.77 -43.04 -9.16
N ASP A 445 19.96 -44.18 -9.77
CA ASP A 445 20.17 -44.42 -11.19
C ASP A 445 21.44 -43.77 -11.76
N ASN A 446 22.35 -44.61 -12.30
CA ASN A 446 23.62 -44.20 -12.89
C ASN A 446 24.48 -43.33 -11.96
N VAL A 447 24.67 -43.78 -10.74
CA VAL A 447 25.39 -43.03 -9.73
C VAL A 447 26.87 -43.10 -9.95
N LEU A 448 27.53 -41.94 -10.16
CA LEU A 448 28.99 -41.80 -10.17
C LEU A 448 29.39 -41.01 -8.91
N ILE A 449 30.45 -41.50 -8.25
CA ILE A 449 30.95 -40.93 -7.00
C ILE A 449 32.43 -40.61 -7.18
N GLY A 450 32.83 -39.40 -6.88
CA GLY A 450 34.21 -38.97 -6.75
C GLY A 450 34.45 -38.37 -5.38
N TYR A 451 35.21 -39.04 -4.53
CA TYR A 451 35.38 -38.65 -3.13
C TYR A 451 36.85 -38.65 -2.72
N PHE A 452 37.31 -37.57 -2.08
CA PHE A 452 38.63 -37.44 -1.51
C PHE A 452 38.61 -37.82 -0.03
N PHE A 453 39.48 -38.72 0.39
CA PHE A 453 39.66 -39.06 1.79
C PHE A 453 40.60 -38.06 2.44
N GLU A 454 40.15 -37.41 3.51
CA GLU A 454 40.91 -36.52 4.37
C GLU A 454 41.02 -37.16 5.76
N GLU A 455 42.21 -37.12 6.36
CA GLU A 455 42.40 -37.53 7.73
C GLU A 455 42.46 -36.30 8.63
N GLY A 456 41.30 -35.96 9.24
CA GLY A 456 41.11 -34.70 9.97
C GLY A 456 41.10 -33.49 9.03
N ASP A 457 41.81 -32.41 9.39
CA ASP A 457 41.94 -31.19 8.56
C ASP A 457 43.19 -31.22 7.66
N THR A 458 43.68 -32.39 7.32
CA THR A 458 44.90 -32.58 6.48
C THR A 458 44.55 -32.57 5.00
N LEU A 459 45.59 -32.42 4.16
CA LEU A 459 45.42 -32.53 2.72
C LEU A 459 44.90 -33.92 2.36
N PRO A 460 44.05 -34.03 1.31
CA PRO A 460 43.53 -35.32 0.88
C PRO A 460 44.67 -36.25 0.45
N ILE A 461 44.53 -37.55 0.76
CA ILE A 461 45.59 -38.55 0.51
C ILE A 461 45.23 -39.44 -0.68
N ILE A 462 43.98 -39.84 -0.80
CA ILE A 462 43.46 -40.80 -1.77
C ILE A 462 42.16 -40.27 -2.37
N TYR A 463 41.96 -40.49 -3.66
CA TYR A 463 40.72 -40.26 -4.37
C TYR A 463 40.03 -41.59 -4.68
N ASN A 464 38.77 -41.71 -4.33
CA ASN A 464 37.93 -42.87 -4.60
C ASN A 464 36.94 -42.55 -5.71
N TYR A 465 36.98 -43.28 -6.81
CA TYR A 465 35.99 -43.23 -7.89
C TYR A 465 35.14 -44.49 -7.85
N GLN A 466 33.80 -44.31 -7.87
CA GLN A 466 32.86 -45.43 -7.81
C GLN A 466 31.70 -45.25 -8.78
N GLU A 467 31.23 -46.38 -9.33
CA GLU A 467 30.03 -46.49 -10.15
C GLU A 467 29.05 -47.46 -9.49
N THR A 468 27.82 -47.04 -9.30
CA THR A 468 26.78 -47.85 -8.64
C THR A 468 25.39 -47.48 -9.16
N SER A 469 24.38 -48.27 -8.84
CA SER A 469 22.97 -47.94 -9.15
C SER A 469 22.29 -47.08 -8.08
N GLU A 470 22.77 -47.14 -6.83
CA GLU A 470 22.19 -46.38 -5.70
C GLU A 470 23.28 -46.05 -4.68
N LEU A 471 23.18 -44.88 -4.08
CA LEU A 471 23.97 -44.44 -2.94
C LEU A 471 23.05 -43.97 -1.85
N ARG A 472 23.27 -44.38 -0.60
CA ARG A 472 22.66 -43.82 0.59
C ARG A 472 23.73 -43.35 1.56
N MET A 473 23.64 -42.13 2.01
CA MET A 473 24.54 -41.54 3.00
C MET A 473 23.72 -41.17 4.23
N PHE A 474 24.15 -41.61 5.39
CA PHE A 474 23.54 -41.26 6.66
C PHE A 474 24.45 -40.25 7.36
N ILE A 475 23.84 -39.16 7.81
CA ILE A 475 24.55 -37.99 8.33
C ILE A 475 24.07 -37.74 9.75
N LYS A 476 25.03 -37.62 10.68
CA LYS A 476 24.79 -37.27 12.06
C LYS A 476 25.70 -36.13 12.49
N ASP A 477 25.15 -35.12 13.15
CA ASP A 477 25.89 -33.93 13.59
C ASP A 477 26.73 -33.28 12.48
N GLN A 478 26.12 -33.19 11.28
CA GLN A 478 26.75 -32.68 10.02
C GLN A 478 28.00 -33.46 9.57
N LYS A 479 28.21 -34.66 10.10
CA LYS A 479 29.30 -35.56 9.68
C LYS A 479 28.72 -36.82 9.05
N LEU A 480 29.43 -37.36 8.05
CA LEU A 480 29.08 -38.63 7.44
C LEU A 480 29.25 -39.75 8.47
N GLU A 481 28.14 -40.43 8.84
CA GLU A 481 28.15 -41.55 9.79
C GLU A 481 28.33 -42.88 9.07
N SER A 482 27.59 -43.10 8.00
CA SER A 482 27.71 -44.34 7.22
C SER A 482 27.28 -44.14 5.77
N VAL A 483 27.78 -44.99 4.92
CA VAL A 483 27.48 -45.04 3.48
C VAL A 483 27.04 -46.46 3.14
N TRP A 484 25.96 -46.56 2.39
CA TRP A 484 25.51 -47.82 1.83
C TRP A 484 25.38 -47.70 0.31
N THR A 485 25.94 -48.70 -0.39
CA THR A 485 25.82 -48.89 -1.83
C THR A 485 25.53 -50.35 -2.13
N PRO A 486 24.72 -50.68 -3.16
CA PRO A 486 24.62 -52.06 -3.64
C PRO A 486 25.94 -52.49 -4.34
N LYS A 487 25.89 -53.49 -5.18
CA LYS A 487 27.06 -53.93 -5.95
C LYS A 487 27.71 -52.75 -6.67
N THR A 488 28.96 -52.45 -6.34
CA THR A 488 29.72 -51.26 -6.77
C THR A 488 30.98 -51.68 -7.52
N THR A 489 31.32 -50.96 -8.56
CA THR A 489 32.62 -50.99 -9.19
C THR A 489 33.39 -49.73 -8.81
N GLY A 490 34.58 -49.85 -8.25
CA GLY A 490 35.35 -48.70 -7.80
C GLY A 490 36.86 -48.88 -7.92
N THR A 491 37.55 -47.74 -7.96
CA THR A 491 39.01 -47.67 -7.99
C THR A 491 39.50 -46.57 -7.10
N MET A 492 40.50 -46.85 -6.27
CA MET A 492 41.21 -45.86 -5.47
C MET A 492 42.49 -45.42 -6.19
N TYR A 493 42.70 -44.12 -6.26
CA TYR A 493 43.83 -43.49 -6.91
C TYR A 493 44.66 -42.68 -5.91
N PRO A 494 45.99 -42.81 -5.90
CA PRO A 494 46.86 -41.78 -5.34
C PRO A 494 46.62 -40.44 -6.06
N LEU A 495 46.77 -39.31 -5.38
CA LEU A 495 46.40 -37.98 -5.93
C LEU A 495 47.10 -37.66 -7.27
N ASN A 496 48.36 -38.08 -7.43
CA ASN A 496 49.15 -37.84 -8.62
C ASN A 496 48.85 -38.81 -9.80
N GLN A 497 47.96 -39.79 -9.60
CA GLN A 497 47.58 -40.79 -10.57
C GLN A 497 46.09 -40.75 -10.97
N ILE A 498 45.37 -39.76 -10.55
CA ILE A 498 43.96 -39.63 -10.89
C ILE A 498 43.81 -39.31 -12.39
N PRO A 499 43.11 -40.16 -13.19
CA PRO A 499 42.84 -39.86 -14.59
C PRO A 499 42.05 -38.57 -14.74
N ALA A 500 42.36 -37.75 -15.74
CA ALA A 500 41.75 -36.44 -15.94
C ALA A 500 40.24 -36.51 -16.15
N ASP A 501 39.75 -37.57 -16.82
CA ASP A 501 38.32 -37.86 -17.06
C ASP A 501 37.57 -38.34 -15.81
N ARG A 502 38.27 -38.79 -14.77
CA ARG A 502 37.70 -39.23 -13.50
C ARG A 502 37.84 -38.20 -12.37
N LYS A 503 38.80 -37.28 -12.48
CA LYS A 503 39.01 -36.21 -11.50
C LYS A 503 37.80 -35.24 -11.44
N ARG A 504 37.13 -35.04 -12.56
CA ARG A 504 35.88 -34.32 -12.69
C ARG A 504 34.86 -35.23 -13.36
N LEU A 505 33.73 -35.50 -12.66
CA LEU A 505 32.68 -36.33 -13.23
C LEU A 505 32.03 -35.63 -14.44
N PRO A 506 31.46 -36.37 -15.40
CA PRO A 506 30.75 -35.81 -16.53
C PRO A 506 29.65 -34.86 -16.05
N GLY A 507 29.56 -33.64 -16.62
CA GLY A 507 28.61 -32.60 -16.20
C GLY A 507 29.10 -31.74 -15.04
N PHE A 508 30.33 -31.89 -14.54
CA PHE A 508 30.86 -31.04 -13.48
C PHE A 508 30.91 -29.58 -13.88
N ALA A 509 30.24 -28.74 -13.07
CA ALA A 509 30.30 -27.29 -13.17
C ALA A 509 30.17 -26.66 -11.78
N TRP A 510 31.11 -25.80 -11.42
CA TRP A 510 31.10 -25.07 -10.14
C TRP A 510 30.62 -23.66 -10.36
N TYR A 511 29.43 -23.34 -9.78
CA TYR A 511 28.68 -22.11 -10.02
C TYR A 511 28.75 -21.13 -8.85
N ASP A 512 29.75 -21.20 -7.98
CA ASP A 512 29.85 -20.32 -6.80
C ASP A 512 29.77 -18.82 -7.16
N TYR A 513 30.21 -18.44 -8.37
CA TYR A 513 30.16 -17.05 -8.85
C TYR A 513 28.73 -16.49 -9.10
N VAL A 514 27.72 -17.38 -9.24
CA VAL A 514 26.32 -16.95 -9.36
C VAL A 514 25.59 -16.99 -8.02
N ARG A 515 26.19 -17.58 -6.97
CA ARG A 515 25.60 -17.70 -5.65
C ARG A 515 25.35 -16.31 -5.02
N PRO A 516 24.16 -16.02 -4.47
CA PRO A 516 23.93 -14.84 -3.66
C PRO A 516 24.79 -14.88 -2.40
N VAL A 517 25.53 -13.80 -2.12
CA VAL A 517 26.46 -13.76 -0.97
C VAL A 517 25.86 -13.05 0.25
N ASN A 518 24.81 -12.23 0.04
CA ASN A 518 24.07 -11.56 1.10
C ASN A 518 22.65 -11.21 0.61
N ARG A 519 21.82 -10.66 1.50
CA ARG A 519 20.43 -10.28 1.21
C ARG A 519 20.26 -9.20 0.14
N TYR A 520 21.27 -8.38 -0.12
CA TYR A 520 21.23 -7.33 -1.15
C TYR A 520 21.71 -7.85 -2.51
N ASP A 521 22.48 -8.94 -2.52
CA ASP A 521 22.99 -9.53 -3.76
C ASP A 521 21.90 -10.29 -4.55
N ILE A 522 20.73 -10.48 -3.97
CA ILE A 522 19.59 -11.12 -4.66
C ILE A 522 19.13 -10.35 -5.89
N PHE A 523 19.36 -9.05 -5.97
CA PHE A 523 19.00 -8.23 -7.13
C PHE A 523 19.99 -8.34 -8.29
N ASN A 524 21.17 -8.93 -8.07
CA ASN A 524 22.23 -8.98 -9.05
C ASN A 524 22.19 -10.31 -9.83
N TRP A 525 21.43 -10.35 -10.94
CA TRP A 525 21.43 -11.53 -11.80
C TRP A 525 22.80 -11.75 -12.45
N ARG A 526 23.27 -13.01 -12.47
CA ARG A 526 24.52 -13.43 -13.09
C ARG A 526 24.24 -14.66 -13.93
N GLU A 527 24.60 -14.61 -15.23
CA GLU A 527 24.42 -15.73 -16.13
C GLU A 527 25.45 -16.87 -15.88
N LYS A 528 25.02 -18.11 -16.06
CA LYS A 528 25.86 -19.30 -15.91
C LYS A 528 27.08 -19.31 -16.85
N ASN A 529 27.05 -18.57 -17.96
CA ASN A 529 28.12 -18.47 -18.96
C ASN A 529 29.03 -17.25 -18.78
N GLY A 530 28.90 -16.51 -17.69
CA GLY A 530 29.69 -15.32 -17.40
C GLY A 530 31.19 -15.65 -17.20
N LYS A 531 32.04 -14.88 -17.87
CA LYS A 531 33.51 -14.97 -17.72
C LYS A 531 33.88 -14.86 -16.24
N LYS A 532 34.89 -15.68 -15.82
CA LYS A 532 35.45 -15.65 -14.47
C LYS A 532 35.62 -14.20 -13.96
N ARG A 533 35.11 -13.96 -12.77
CA ARG A 533 35.30 -12.72 -12.01
C ARG A 533 36.80 -12.41 -11.89
N ASN A 534 37.28 -11.28 -12.41
CA ASN A 534 38.64 -10.80 -12.15
C ASN A 534 38.69 -10.28 -10.69
N VAL A 535 39.11 -11.14 -9.78
CA VAL A 535 39.21 -10.88 -8.34
C VAL A 535 40.09 -9.67 -7.99
N GLU A 536 40.98 -9.22 -8.90
CA GLU A 536 41.85 -8.06 -8.68
C GLU A 536 41.13 -6.71 -8.80
N LYS A 537 40.01 -6.60 -9.56
CA LYS A 537 39.26 -5.34 -9.67
C LYS A 537 38.21 -5.13 -8.58
N GLU A 538 37.91 -6.13 -7.77
CA GLU A 538 36.92 -6.01 -6.68
C GLU A 538 37.52 -5.57 -5.34
N LYS A 539 38.82 -5.73 -5.12
CA LYS A 539 39.45 -5.15 -3.92
C LYS A 539 39.36 -3.63 -3.90
N ASP A 540 39.49 -2.98 -5.07
CA ASP A 540 39.37 -1.53 -5.18
C ASP A 540 37.90 -1.03 -5.15
N LYS A 541 36.94 -1.87 -5.57
CA LYS A 541 35.50 -1.56 -5.44
C LYS A 541 34.95 -1.84 -4.04
N LYS A 542 35.45 -2.88 -3.33
CA LYS A 542 35.06 -3.14 -1.95
C LYS A 542 35.48 -2.00 -1.01
N GLY A 543 36.64 -1.42 -1.23
CA GLY A 543 37.08 -0.25 -0.45
C GLY A 543 36.22 1.00 -0.64
N ASN A 544 35.58 1.18 -1.80
CA ASN A 544 34.65 2.28 -2.05
C ASN A 544 33.22 1.97 -1.63
N VAL A 545 32.79 0.70 -1.76
CA VAL A 545 31.44 0.29 -1.33
C VAL A 545 31.35 0.20 0.19
N GLU A 546 32.43 -0.21 0.88
CA GLU A 546 32.46 -0.16 2.36
C GLU A 546 32.47 1.29 2.87
N LYS A 547 33.09 2.23 2.15
CA LYS A 547 33.03 3.66 2.51
C LYS A 547 31.66 4.32 2.18
N GLU A 548 31.00 3.92 1.10
CA GLU A 548 29.63 4.35 0.79
C GLU A 548 28.61 3.71 1.73
N ASN A 549 28.78 2.43 2.09
CA ASN A 549 27.89 1.78 3.05
C ASN A 549 28.08 2.28 4.49
N ASP A 550 29.30 2.67 4.90
CA ASP A 550 29.53 3.33 6.20
C ASP A 550 28.88 4.72 6.25
N VAL A 551 28.78 5.44 5.12
CA VAL A 551 28.08 6.71 5.02
C VAL A 551 26.56 6.50 5.04
N ILE A 552 26.03 5.49 4.33
CA ILE A 552 24.61 5.19 4.30
C ILE A 552 24.15 4.60 5.66
N GLU A 553 24.98 3.78 6.32
CA GLU A 553 24.64 3.23 7.64
C GLU A 553 24.70 4.29 8.76
N ASN A 554 25.50 5.35 8.59
CA ASN A 554 25.51 6.50 9.48
C ASN A 554 24.35 7.47 9.20
N ASP A 555 23.99 7.68 7.93
CA ASP A 555 22.82 8.48 7.56
C ASP A 555 21.50 7.79 7.99
N GLU A 556 21.39 6.45 7.87
CA GLU A 556 20.24 5.70 8.40
C GLU A 556 20.18 5.75 9.95
N LYS A 557 21.31 5.81 10.65
CA LYS A 557 21.32 5.97 12.10
C LYS A 557 20.97 7.39 12.55
N GLU A 558 21.30 8.41 11.75
CA GLU A 558 20.90 9.81 12.03
C GLU A 558 19.43 10.06 11.68
N VAL A 559 18.92 9.48 10.60
CA VAL A 559 17.50 9.59 10.19
C VAL A 559 16.57 8.77 11.11
N ILE A 560 17.05 7.65 11.67
CA ILE A 560 16.27 6.86 12.64
C ILE A 560 16.30 7.49 14.05
N SER A 561 17.26 8.38 14.34
CA SER A 561 17.38 9.01 15.68
C SER A 561 16.56 10.27 15.87
N GLU A 562 15.98 10.88 14.81
CA GLU A 562 15.25 12.16 14.96
C GLU A 562 13.78 12.18 14.50
N ASP A 563 13.25 11.23 13.72
CA ASP A 563 11.87 11.47 13.22
C ASP A 563 10.96 10.25 12.97
N SER A 564 11.13 9.09 13.56
CA SER A 564 10.04 8.09 13.57
C SER A 564 10.29 6.84 14.42
N ALA A 565 10.84 7.00 15.60
CA ALA A 565 10.68 6.02 16.66
C ALA A 565 9.66 6.57 17.66
N MET A 566 8.39 6.47 17.37
CA MET A 566 7.45 6.21 18.45
C MET A 566 7.82 4.82 18.99
N PRO A 567 8.30 4.71 20.21
CA PRO A 567 8.37 3.41 20.85
C PRO A 567 6.93 2.92 20.95
N LEU A 568 6.63 1.78 20.38
CA LEU A 568 5.49 0.98 20.81
C LEU A 568 5.78 0.64 22.28
N ASP A 569 5.25 1.47 23.17
CA ASP A 569 5.27 1.20 24.59
C ASP A 569 4.55 -0.14 24.79
N THR A 570 5.32 -1.16 25.13
CA THR A 570 4.81 -2.49 25.43
C THR A 570 3.95 -2.51 26.71
N GLU A 571 3.79 -1.39 27.40
CA GLU A 571 2.91 -1.26 28.56
C GLU A 571 1.46 -0.93 28.20
N ASP A 572 1.15 -0.32 27.05
CA ASP A 572 -0.23 -0.01 26.67
C ASP A 572 -0.97 -1.19 26.03
N THR A 573 -0.27 -2.23 25.55
CA THR A 573 -0.91 -3.46 25.05
C THR A 573 -1.45 -4.37 26.15
N GLN A 574 -1.11 -4.16 27.42
CA GLN A 574 -1.67 -4.93 28.54
C GLN A 574 -2.97 -4.33 29.11
N LYS A 575 -3.40 -3.15 28.68
CA LYS A 575 -4.62 -2.49 29.20
C LYS A 575 -5.89 -2.70 28.37
N LEU A 576 -5.84 -3.49 27.29
CA LEU A 576 -6.98 -3.77 26.43
C LEU A 576 -7.52 -5.21 26.53
N VAL A 577 -7.22 -5.92 27.63
CA VAL A 577 -7.95 -7.16 27.96
C VAL A 577 -9.13 -6.75 28.84
N PRO A 578 -10.38 -7.02 28.48
CA PRO A 578 -11.53 -6.77 29.33
C PRO A 578 -11.42 -7.66 30.58
N GLU A 579 -11.52 -7.05 31.74
CA GLU A 579 -11.65 -7.70 33.02
C GLU A 579 -12.87 -8.62 32.99
N GLU A 580 -12.67 -9.94 33.09
CA GLU A 580 -13.75 -10.91 33.25
C GLU A 580 -14.53 -10.56 34.50
N ALA A 581 -15.83 -10.34 34.35
CA ALA A 581 -16.76 -10.13 35.43
C ALA A 581 -16.74 -11.36 36.35
N GLN A 582 -16.23 -11.20 37.57
CA GLN A 582 -16.34 -12.19 38.65
C GLN A 582 -17.83 -12.34 39.02
N GLU A 583 -18.36 -13.54 38.84
CA GLU A 583 -19.66 -13.94 39.39
C GLU A 583 -19.63 -13.86 40.93
N PRO A 584 -20.69 -13.38 41.57
CA PRO A 584 -20.76 -13.34 43.03
C PRO A 584 -20.95 -14.74 43.59
N VAL A 585 -20.09 -15.16 44.48
CA VAL A 585 -20.18 -16.38 45.29
C VAL A 585 -21.43 -16.31 46.18
N PRO A 586 -22.31 -17.30 46.21
CA PRO A 586 -23.46 -17.31 47.11
C PRO A 586 -23.01 -17.55 48.56
N ALA A 587 -23.50 -16.74 49.49
CA ALA A 587 -23.31 -16.90 50.91
C ALA A 587 -24.02 -18.19 51.40
N THR A 588 -23.29 -19.07 52.00
CA THR A 588 -23.84 -20.21 52.78
C THR A 588 -24.18 -19.74 54.17
N GLU A 589 -25.42 -19.94 54.58
CA GLU A 589 -25.72 -20.36 55.94
C GLU A 589 -25.30 -21.77 56.12
#